data_3074d177d83e3fbc51a9e6b372fc2239
#
_entry.id   3074d177d83e3fbc51a9e6b372fc2239
#
_cell.length_a   1.000
_cell.length_b   1.000
_cell.length_c   1.000
_cell.angle_alpha   90.00
_cell.angle_beta   90.00
_cell.angle_gamma   90.00
#
_symmetry.space_group_name_H-M   'P 1'
#
loop_
_entity.id
_entity.type
_entity.pdbx_description
1 polymer ?
#
loop_
_entity_poly.entity_id
_entity_poly.type
_entity_poly.pdbx_seq_one_letter_code
_entity_poly.pdbx_strand_id
1 'polypeptide(L)'
;MRPAGAELVEGREILPGQWQQSWHAPAVVSGARAGQYAHVRSREPGGFPVRRPYPIATADPASGTLTIQVESGSRFGAWLAAHRPGDRVDLLGPLGRPFEVDPRSRHLLLIAEGPGIAGLRLLVDEAIRDGRSVVLLYGAASSAGVYPSSLLPDEVEYVVATADGSLGRAGSVGDLVLEYEAWADQSFACGPPALLARVAALAAGRRGRLGVATLGRKRGGGRPVAAGSPEARRKAFLQVVLGQDVGCAAGTCLGCVVEGAGGPVRVCREGPVFAAAELDWGLE
;
A
#
# COMPACT_ATOMS: atom_id res chain seq x y z
N MET A 1 8.22 15.00 -14.87
CA MET A 1 7.66 13.67 -15.14
C MET A 1 6.78 13.77 -16.37
N ARG A 2 6.98 12.92 -17.39
CA ARG A 2 6.19 12.94 -18.64
C ARG A 2 5.29 11.72 -18.69
N PRO A 3 4.04 11.83 -19.17
CA PRO A 3 3.19 10.68 -19.41
C PRO A 3 3.84 9.74 -20.43
N ALA A 4 3.81 8.45 -20.16
CA ALA A 4 4.33 7.43 -21.08
C ALA A 4 3.16 6.57 -21.59
N GLY A 5 3.18 6.20 -22.87
CA GLY A 5 2.31 5.14 -23.37
C GLY A 5 2.74 3.82 -22.76
N ALA A 6 1.85 3.18 -22.00
CA ALA A 6 2.06 1.84 -21.48
C ALA A 6 1.26 0.84 -22.31
N GLU A 7 1.84 -0.32 -22.60
CA GLU A 7 1.22 -1.40 -23.37
C GLU A 7 0.89 -2.57 -22.44
N LEU A 8 -0.33 -3.09 -22.53
CA LEU A 8 -0.73 -4.26 -21.76
C LEU A 8 0.00 -5.50 -22.30
N VAL A 9 0.73 -6.16 -21.40
CA VAL A 9 1.43 -7.41 -21.71
C VAL A 9 0.56 -8.62 -21.36
N GLU A 10 -0.06 -8.57 -20.18
CA GLU A 10 -0.91 -9.64 -19.67
C GLU A 10 -2.02 -9.06 -18.79
N GLY A 11 -3.22 -9.64 -18.91
CA GLY A 11 -4.35 -9.36 -18.03
C GLY A 11 -5.06 -10.65 -17.68
N ARG A 12 -5.32 -10.87 -16.39
CA ARG A 12 -6.07 -12.04 -15.90
C ARG A 12 -6.98 -11.67 -14.75
N GLU A 13 -8.13 -12.29 -14.70
CA GLU A 13 -9.00 -12.23 -13.53
C GLU A 13 -8.44 -13.16 -12.45
N ILE A 14 -8.18 -12.61 -11.26
CA ILE A 14 -7.60 -13.36 -10.12
C ILE A 14 -8.65 -13.70 -9.06
N LEU A 15 -9.72 -12.90 -8.99
CA LEU A 15 -10.90 -13.10 -8.16
C LEU A 15 -12.10 -12.52 -8.93
N PRO A 16 -13.33 -12.91 -8.64
CA PRO A 16 -14.51 -12.36 -9.32
C PRO A 16 -14.51 -10.82 -9.32
N GLY A 17 -14.44 -10.22 -10.51
CA GLY A 17 -14.37 -8.77 -10.68
C GLY A 17 -13.03 -8.11 -10.34
N GLN A 18 -12.01 -8.87 -9.95
CA GLN A 18 -10.67 -8.36 -9.66
C GLN A 18 -9.66 -8.89 -10.67
N TRP A 19 -9.01 -7.97 -11.35
CA TRP A 19 -8.05 -8.25 -12.41
C TRP A 19 -6.64 -7.87 -12.00
N GLN A 20 -5.68 -8.66 -12.40
CA GLN A 20 -4.26 -8.33 -12.36
C GLN A 20 -3.82 -8.01 -13.80
N GLN A 21 -3.22 -6.84 -14.00
CA GLN A 21 -2.75 -6.39 -15.31
C GLN A 21 -1.28 -5.97 -15.25
N SER A 22 -0.48 -6.54 -16.15
CA SER A 22 0.94 -6.23 -16.32
C SER A 22 1.16 -5.33 -17.52
N TRP A 23 1.74 -4.17 -17.29
CA TRP A 23 1.93 -3.11 -18.27
C TRP A 23 3.41 -2.87 -18.55
N HIS A 24 3.83 -2.86 -19.81
CA HIS A 24 5.16 -2.45 -20.20
C HIS A 24 5.27 -0.93 -20.13
N ALA A 25 6.04 -0.42 -19.16
CA ALA A 25 6.22 1.00 -18.86
C ALA A 25 7.58 1.28 -18.23
N PRO A 26 8.70 1.04 -18.94
CA PRO A 26 10.05 1.04 -18.38
C PRO A 26 10.45 2.37 -17.72
N ALA A 27 9.95 3.50 -18.23
CA ALA A 27 10.18 4.82 -17.63
C ALA A 27 9.55 5.00 -16.24
N VAL A 28 8.50 4.24 -15.92
CA VAL A 28 7.84 4.24 -14.60
C VAL A 28 8.49 3.21 -13.69
N VAL A 29 8.77 2.04 -14.24
CA VAL A 29 9.33 0.90 -13.51
C VAL A 29 10.70 1.21 -12.92
N SER A 30 11.58 1.90 -13.67
CA SER A 30 12.95 2.20 -13.24
C SER A 30 13.07 3.00 -11.94
N GLY A 31 12.02 3.70 -11.54
CA GLY A 31 11.96 4.47 -10.29
C GLY A 31 10.90 4.00 -9.30
N ALA A 32 10.21 2.90 -9.60
CA ALA A 32 9.14 2.39 -8.76
C ALA A 32 9.68 1.81 -7.44
N ARG A 33 9.03 2.17 -6.33
CA ARG A 33 9.29 1.67 -4.99
C ARG A 33 7.98 1.30 -4.32
N ALA A 34 8.04 0.36 -3.37
CA ALA A 34 6.87 -0.09 -2.63
C ALA A 34 6.08 1.06 -1.98
N GLY A 35 4.76 0.99 -2.06
CA GLY A 35 3.84 2.02 -1.54
C GLY A 35 3.51 3.14 -2.53
N GLN A 36 4.19 3.22 -3.67
CA GLN A 36 3.89 4.19 -4.73
C GLN A 36 2.76 3.71 -5.65
N TYR A 37 2.21 4.64 -6.42
CA TYR A 37 1.12 4.39 -7.35
C TYR A 37 1.44 4.95 -8.75
N ALA A 38 0.69 4.47 -9.74
CA ALA A 38 0.66 5.02 -11.08
C ALA A 38 -0.74 5.60 -11.36
N HIS A 39 -0.79 6.66 -12.14
CA HIS A 39 -2.02 7.23 -12.66
C HIS A 39 -2.31 6.71 -14.06
N VAL A 40 -3.48 6.12 -14.25
CA VAL A 40 -3.94 5.59 -15.54
C VAL A 40 -5.02 6.49 -16.11
N ARG A 41 -5.00 6.69 -17.44
CA ARG A 41 -5.99 7.44 -18.21
C ARG A 41 -6.19 6.82 -19.59
N SER A 42 -7.38 6.98 -20.16
CA SER A 42 -7.61 6.65 -21.57
C SER A 42 -6.77 7.56 -22.48
N ARG A 43 -6.31 6.99 -23.59
CA ARG A 43 -5.66 7.72 -24.68
C ARG A 43 -6.65 8.10 -25.78
N GLU A 44 -7.81 7.50 -25.77
CA GLU A 44 -8.82 7.69 -26.82
C GLU A 44 -9.54 9.04 -26.67
N PRO A 45 -9.79 9.77 -27.76
CA PRO A 45 -10.67 10.92 -27.75
C PRO A 45 -12.08 10.52 -27.25
N GLY A 46 -12.60 11.27 -26.28
CA GLY A 46 -13.91 10.97 -25.68
C GLY A 46 -13.91 9.86 -24.63
N GLY A 47 -12.76 9.22 -24.37
CA GLY A 47 -12.61 8.25 -23.31
C GLY A 47 -12.57 8.89 -21.91
N PHE A 48 -11.90 8.24 -20.96
CA PHE A 48 -11.81 8.75 -19.59
C PHE A 48 -10.69 9.80 -19.44
N PRO A 49 -11.02 11.10 -19.40
CA PRO A 49 -10.01 12.18 -19.38
C PRO A 49 -9.31 12.32 -18.04
N VAL A 50 -9.99 11.93 -16.94
CA VAL A 50 -9.46 12.05 -15.58
C VAL A 50 -8.67 10.79 -15.24
N ARG A 51 -7.44 10.99 -14.75
CA ARG A 51 -6.57 9.91 -14.28
C ARG A 51 -7.11 9.27 -13.02
N ARG A 52 -6.85 7.96 -12.87
CA ARG A 52 -7.15 7.20 -11.65
C ARG A 52 -5.88 6.61 -11.07
N PRO A 53 -5.70 6.66 -9.73
CA PRO A 53 -4.55 6.08 -9.06
C PRO A 53 -4.71 4.56 -8.95
N TYR A 54 -3.62 3.85 -9.23
CA TYR A 54 -3.49 2.41 -9.01
C TYR A 54 -2.17 2.16 -8.28
N PRO A 55 -2.17 1.47 -7.14
CA PRO A 55 -0.94 1.03 -6.49
C PRO A 55 -0.09 0.20 -7.46
N ILE A 56 1.22 0.42 -7.45
CA ILE A 56 2.16 -0.43 -8.18
C ILE A 56 2.35 -1.70 -7.34
N ALA A 57 1.66 -2.77 -7.76
CA ALA A 57 1.65 -4.03 -7.02
C ALA A 57 2.94 -4.83 -7.21
N THR A 58 3.52 -4.82 -8.40
CA THR A 58 4.87 -5.34 -8.67
C THR A 58 5.59 -4.45 -9.67
N ALA A 59 6.92 -4.53 -9.70
CA ALA A 59 7.75 -3.85 -10.69
C ALA A 59 8.97 -4.71 -11.01
N ASP A 60 9.15 -5.01 -12.29
CA ASP A 60 10.31 -5.75 -12.79
C ASP A 60 11.15 -4.86 -13.72
N PRO A 61 12.28 -4.32 -13.25
CA PRO A 61 13.16 -3.50 -14.06
C PRO A 61 13.77 -4.24 -15.26
N ALA A 62 13.90 -5.57 -15.19
CA ALA A 62 14.52 -6.34 -16.27
C ALA A 62 13.61 -6.42 -17.51
N SER A 63 12.32 -6.65 -17.31
CA SER A 63 11.32 -6.64 -18.40
C SER A 63 10.72 -5.27 -18.66
N GLY A 64 10.93 -4.29 -17.79
CA GLY A 64 10.30 -2.97 -17.85
C GLY A 64 8.80 -3.02 -17.60
N THR A 65 8.30 -4.04 -16.86
CA THR A 65 6.88 -4.22 -16.58
C THR A 65 6.52 -3.87 -15.14
N LEU A 66 5.35 -3.30 -14.96
CA LEU A 66 4.71 -3.13 -13.66
C LEU A 66 3.34 -3.80 -13.66
N THR A 67 2.88 -4.22 -12.50
CA THR A 67 1.55 -4.80 -12.32
C THR A 67 0.68 -3.90 -11.46
N ILE A 68 -0.58 -3.76 -11.86
CA ILE A 68 -1.64 -3.12 -11.08
C ILE A 68 -2.79 -4.09 -10.86
N GLN A 69 -3.58 -3.86 -9.81
CA GLN A 69 -4.84 -4.57 -9.60
C GLN A 69 -6.00 -3.65 -9.95
N VAL A 70 -6.98 -4.18 -10.68
CA VAL A 70 -8.13 -3.45 -11.21
C VAL A 70 -9.41 -4.10 -10.73
N GLU A 71 -10.26 -3.31 -10.05
CA GLU A 71 -11.62 -3.72 -9.70
C GLU A 71 -12.59 -3.27 -10.79
N SER A 72 -13.33 -4.20 -11.38
CA SER A 72 -14.26 -3.92 -12.49
C SER A 72 -15.59 -3.31 -12.06
N GLY A 73 -15.83 -3.10 -10.77
CA GLY A 73 -17.08 -2.57 -10.23
C GLY A 73 -17.41 -1.11 -10.60
N SER A 74 -16.45 -0.34 -11.09
CA SER A 74 -16.66 1.03 -11.57
C SER A 74 -16.61 1.10 -13.10
N ARG A 75 -17.19 2.15 -13.71
CA ARG A 75 -17.12 2.35 -15.18
C ARG A 75 -15.67 2.40 -15.68
N PHE A 76 -14.78 3.07 -14.96
CA PHE A 76 -13.36 3.13 -15.32
C PHE A 76 -12.68 1.77 -15.14
N GLY A 77 -12.95 1.09 -14.02
CA GLY A 77 -12.40 -0.24 -13.77
C GLY A 77 -12.86 -1.27 -14.79
N ALA A 78 -14.15 -1.29 -15.15
CA ALA A 78 -14.69 -2.16 -16.19
C ALA A 78 -14.04 -1.89 -17.56
N TRP A 79 -13.86 -0.60 -17.91
CA TRP A 79 -13.15 -0.22 -19.12
C TRP A 79 -11.69 -0.71 -19.09
N LEU A 80 -10.99 -0.54 -17.99
CA LEU A 80 -9.58 -0.94 -17.88
C LEU A 80 -9.43 -2.47 -17.87
N ALA A 81 -10.32 -3.18 -17.18
CA ALA A 81 -10.36 -4.65 -17.13
C ALA A 81 -10.63 -5.29 -18.50
N ALA A 82 -11.33 -4.59 -19.39
CA ALA A 82 -11.63 -5.08 -20.74
C ALA A 82 -10.45 -5.01 -21.74
N HIS A 83 -9.32 -4.39 -21.34
CA HIS A 83 -8.13 -4.30 -22.20
C HIS A 83 -7.51 -5.68 -22.45
N ARG A 84 -6.97 -5.83 -23.64
CA ARG A 84 -6.28 -7.04 -24.13
C ARG A 84 -4.81 -6.78 -24.34
N PRO A 85 -3.94 -7.79 -24.32
CA PRO A 85 -2.53 -7.65 -24.66
C PRO A 85 -2.35 -6.88 -25.99
N GLY A 86 -1.46 -5.89 -25.97
CA GLY A 86 -1.22 -4.93 -27.05
C GLY A 86 -1.99 -3.61 -26.95
N ASP A 87 -3.07 -3.55 -26.15
CA ASP A 87 -3.78 -2.28 -25.90
C ASP A 87 -2.92 -1.29 -25.13
N ARG A 88 -3.20 0.00 -25.31
CA ARG A 88 -2.37 1.07 -24.73
C ARG A 88 -3.16 2.08 -23.91
N VAL A 89 -2.60 2.43 -22.77
CA VAL A 89 -3.09 3.51 -21.89
C VAL A 89 -2.04 4.60 -21.72
N ASP A 90 -2.47 5.75 -21.23
CA ASP A 90 -1.58 6.81 -20.76
C ASP A 90 -1.31 6.60 -19.26
N LEU A 91 -0.07 6.27 -18.93
CA LEU A 91 0.38 5.96 -17.57
C LEU A 91 1.39 7.01 -17.11
N LEU A 92 1.17 7.55 -15.92
CA LEU A 92 2.04 8.53 -15.28
C LEU A 92 2.50 7.98 -13.94
N GLY A 93 3.79 7.90 -13.73
CA GLY A 93 4.35 7.35 -12.47
C GLY A 93 5.88 7.31 -12.47
N PRO A 94 6.46 6.73 -11.41
CA PRO A 94 5.83 6.43 -10.14
C PRO A 94 5.49 7.72 -9.38
N LEU A 95 4.41 7.69 -8.61
CA LEU A 95 3.88 8.83 -7.86
C LEU A 95 3.78 8.52 -6.38
N GLY A 96 3.84 9.57 -5.57
CA GLY A 96 3.71 9.47 -4.12
C GLY A 96 4.99 9.05 -3.41
N ARG A 97 4.93 9.10 -2.08
CA ARG A 97 6.05 8.71 -1.22
C ARG A 97 6.02 7.20 -0.99
N PRO A 98 7.17 6.52 -1.08
CA PRO A 98 7.27 5.08 -0.82
C PRO A 98 7.29 4.77 0.67
N PHE A 99 7.19 3.49 1.01
CA PHE A 99 7.54 2.98 2.33
C PHE A 99 9.01 3.21 2.65
N GLU A 100 9.29 3.45 3.92
CA GLU A 100 10.65 3.60 4.45
C GLU A 100 10.91 2.49 5.49
N VAL A 101 11.57 1.42 5.05
CA VAL A 101 11.94 0.32 5.94
C VAL A 101 13.26 0.64 6.66
N ASP A 102 13.32 0.44 8.00
CA ASP A 102 14.57 0.58 8.76
C ASP A 102 15.53 -0.56 8.32
N PRO A 103 16.76 -0.26 7.93
CA PRO A 103 17.74 -1.28 7.55
C PRO A 103 18.00 -2.35 8.63
N ARG A 104 17.69 -2.04 9.90
CA ARG A 104 17.84 -2.97 11.02
C ARG A 104 16.65 -3.90 11.20
N SER A 105 15.48 -3.55 10.65
CA SER A 105 14.27 -4.38 10.72
C SER A 105 14.46 -5.65 9.92
N ARG A 106 14.26 -6.79 10.56
CA ARG A 106 14.36 -8.12 9.95
C ARG A 106 13.00 -8.79 9.81
N HIS A 107 12.06 -8.47 10.68
CA HIS A 107 10.74 -9.06 10.77
C HIS A 107 9.69 -8.01 10.40
N LEU A 108 9.06 -8.18 9.24
CA LEU A 108 8.07 -7.25 8.72
C LEU A 108 6.68 -7.87 8.80
N LEU A 109 5.77 -7.18 9.50
CA LEU A 109 4.35 -7.54 9.57
C LEU A 109 3.55 -6.68 8.59
N LEU A 110 3.00 -7.31 7.57
CA LEU A 110 2.16 -6.67 6.57
C LEU A 110 0.70 -7.01 6.86
N ILE A 111 -0.18 -6.01 6.81
CA ILE A 111 -1.60 -6.15 7.15
C ILE A 111 -2.42 -5.59 5.99
N ALA A 112 -3.14 -6.45 5.29
CA ALA A 112 -3.97 -6.08 4.14
C ALA A 112 -5.42 -6.53 4.32
N GLU A 113 -6.36 -5.78 3.76
CA GLU A 113 -7.75 -6.21 3.64
C GLU A 113 -8.23 -5.90 2.23
N GLY A 114 -8.80 -6.92 1.55
CA GLY A 114 -9.31 -6.82 0.19
C GLY A 114 -8.28 -6.25 -0.80
N PRO A 115 -8.66 -5.26 -1.62
CA PRO A 115 -7.75 -4.66 -2.62
C PRO A 115 -6.53 -3.97 -2.03
N GLY A 116 -6.48 -3.75 -0.71
CA GLY A 116 -5.32 -3.18 -0.01
C GLY A 116 -4.03 -3.96 -0.20
N ILE A 117 -4.10 -5.26 -0.54
CA ILE A 117 -2.92 -6.06 -0.87
C ILE A 117 -2.07 -5.43 -1.98
N ALA A 118 -2.69 -4.78 -2.96
CA ALA A 118 -1.98 -4.13 -4.06
C ALA A 118 -0.98 -3.06 -3.58
N GLY A 119 -1.30 -2.34 -2.50
CA GLY A 119 -0.42 -1.33 -1.91
C GLY A 119 0.80 -1.91 -1.18
N LEU A 120 0.73 -3.19 -0.79
CA LEU A 120 1.79 -3.87 -0.02
C LEU A 120 2.59 -4.88 -0.87
N ARG A 121 2.06 -5.32 -2.00
CA ARG A 121 2.60 -6.46 -2.76
C ARG A 121 4.06 -6.24 -3.21
N LEU A 122 4.39 -5.02 -3.67
CA LEU A 122 5.77 -4.70 -4.04
C LEU A 122 6.70 -4.69 -2.82
N LEU A 123 6.20 -4.32 -1.63
CA LEU A 123 6.98 -4.39 -0.39
C LEU A 123 7.32 -5.83 -0.02
N VAL A 124 6.41 -6.77 -0.28
CA VAL A 124 6.69 -8.21 -0.10
C VAL A 124 7.91 -8.60 -0.93
N ASP A 125 7.93 -8.29 -2.23
CA ASP A 125 9.04 -8.64 -3.12
C ASP A 125 10.36 -7.98 -2.72
N GLU A 126 10.30 -6.69 -2.36
CA GLU A 126 11.48 -5.95 -1.87
C GLU A 126 12.02 -6.57 -0.57
N ALA A 127 11.13 -6.91 0.37
CA ALA A 127 11.52 -7.47 1.67
C ALA A 127 12.18 -8.86 1.53
N ILE A 128 11.61 -9.75 0.73
CA ILE A 128 12.16 -11.08 0.47
C ILE A 128 13.52 -10.97 -0.23
N ARG A 129 13.63 -10.10 -1.24
CA ARG A 129 14.92 -9.83 -1.93
C ARG A 129 16.00 -9.33 -0.97
N ASP A 130 15.61 -8.54 0.03
CA ASP A 130 16.51 -8.01 1.07
C ASP A 130 16.80 -9.05 2.19
N GLY A 131 16.31 -10.27 2.11
CA GLY A 131 16.50 -11.34 3.08
C GLY A 131 15.78 -11.10 4.41
N ARG A 132 14.61 -10.46 4.38
CA ARG A 132 13.77 -10.20 5.56
C ARG A 132 12.67 -11.25 5.67
N SER A 133 12.28 -11.58 6.91
CA SER A 133 11.13 -12.41 7.19
C SER A 133 9.84 -11.59 7.07
N VAL A 134 8.84 -12.13 6.37
CA VAL A 134 7.57 -11.45 6.11
C VAL A 134 6.41 -12.32 6.60
N VAL A 135 5.59 -11.76 7.47
CA VAL A 135 4.24 -12.26 7.79
C VAL A 135 3.23 -11.34 7.12
N LEU A 136 2.37 -11.88 6.29
CA LEU A 136 1.26 -11.17 5.65
C LEU A 136 -0.06 -11.63 6.27
N LEU A 137 -0.69 -10.75 7.05
CA LEU A 137 -2.05 -10.94 7.53
C LEU A 137 -3.03 -10.38 6.50
N TYR A 138 -3.93 -11.22 6.01
CA TYR A 138 -4.88 -10.82 4.98
C TYR A 138 -6.32 -11.03 5.42
N GLY A 139 -7.14 -9.98 5.29
CA GLY A 139 -8.55 -9.99 5.57
C GLY A 139 -9.43 -10.00 4.33
N ALA A 140 -10.50 -10.79 4.37
CA ALA A 140 -11.55 -10.78 3.37
C ALA A 140 -12.93 -10.98 4.01
N ALA A 141 -14.01 -10.65 3.28
CA ALA A 141 -15.37 -10.91 3.75
C ALA A 141 -15.65 -12.43 3.82
N SER A 142 -15.17 -13.19 2.82
CA SER A 142 -15.32 -14.64 2.71
C SER A 142 -14.16 -15.25 1.96
N SER A 143 -14.11 -16.59 1.88
CA SER A 143 -13.11 -17.35 1.10
C SER A 143 -13.04 -16.93 -0.37
N ALA A 144 -14.16 -16.52 -0.97
CA ALA A 144 -14.23 -16.05 -2.36
C ALA A 144 -13.45 -14.74 -2.61
N GLY A 145 -13.18 -13.95 -1.56
CA GLY A 145 -12.41 -12.71 -1.62
C GLY A 145 -10.95 -12.87 -1.18
N VAL A 146 -10.50 -14.09 -0.89
CA VAL A 146 -9.13 -14.29 -0.41
C VAL A 146 -8.15 -14.25 -1.57
N TYR A 147 -7.14 -13.38 -1.44
CA TYR A 147 -6.09 -13.25 -2.45
C TYR A 147 -5.33 -14.57 -2.65
N PRO A 148 -5.15 -15.03 -3.91
CA PRO A 148 -4.53 -16.32 -4.17
C PRO A 148 -3.08 -16.39 -3.65
N SER A 149 -2.79 -17.37 -2.80
CA SER A 149 -1.44 -17.58 -2.26
C SER A 149 -0.41 -17.87 -3.37
N SER A 150 -0.83 -18.47 -4.48
CA SER A 150 0.02 -18.72 -5.65
C SER A 150 0.56 -17.44 -6.33
N LEU A 151 0.08 -16.26 -5.92
CA LEU A 151 0.58 -14.96 -6.38
C LEU A 151 1.56 -14.32 -5.40
N LEU A 152 1.88 -14.99 -4.30
CA LEU A 152 2.85 -14.57 -3.29
C LEU A 152 4.12 -15.44 -3.40
N PRO A 153 5.29 -14.91 -3.03
CA PRO A 153 6.49 -15.74 -2.85
C PRO A 153 6.27 -16.82 -1.79
N ASP A 154 6.87 -17.99 -1.96
CA ASP A 154 6.74 -19.12 -1.05
C ASP A 154 7.33 -18.84 0.34
N GLU A 155 8.24 -17.86 0.45
CA GLU A 155 8.89 -17.46 1.69
C GLU A 155 7.99 -16.64 2.62
N VAL A 156 6.80 -16.23 2.16
CA VAL A 156 5.87 -15.41 2.95
C VAL A 156 5.01 -16.28 3.86
N GLU A 157 5.04 -16.03 5.16
CA GLU A 157 4.02 -16.59 6.05
C GLU A 157 2.68 -15.86 5.78
N TYR A 158 1.76 -16.55 5.12
CA TYR A 158 0.48 -16.00 4.71
C TYR A 158 -0.65 -16.45 5.63
N VAL A 159 -1.19 -15.54 6.42
CA VAL A 159 -2.24 -15.80 7.42
C VAL A 159 -3.53 -15.10 7.02
N VAL A 160 -4.61 -15.85 6.91
CA VAL A 160 -5.91 -15.37 6.42
C VAL A 160 -6.93 -15.30 7.55
N ALA A 161 -7.70 -14.21 7.57
CA ALA A 161 -8.94 -14.09 8.33
C ALA A 161 -10.10 -13.77 7.37
N THR A 162 -11.24 -14.43 7.58
CA THR A 162 -12.48 -14.11 6.86
C THR A 162 -13.59 -13.75 7.85
N ALA A 163 -14.34 -12.69 7.51
CA ALA A 163 -15.39 -12.21 8.39
C ALA A 163 -16.46 -13.28 8.70
N ASP A 164 -16.76 -14.12 7.70
CA ASP A 164 -17.73 -15.24 7.82
C ASP A 164 -17.12 -16.56 8.33
N GLY A 165 -15.79 -16.61 8.53
CA GLY A 165 -15.09 -17.82 8.98
C GLY A 165 -14.95 -18.92 7.93
N SER A 166 -15.22 -18.64 6.65
CA SER A 166 -15.20 -19.64 5.57
C SER A 166 -13.78 -20.08 5.16
N LEU A 167 -12.75 -19.32 5.55
CA LEU A 167 -11.33 -19.69 5.38
C LEU A 167 -10.46 -19.00 6.44
N GLY A 168 -9.51 -19.74 7.00
CA GLY A 168 -8.57 -19.24 8.00
C GLY A 168 -9.25 -18.93 9.35
N ARG A 169 -8.90 -17.80 9.95
CA ARG A 169 -9.50 -17.36 11.23
C ARG A 169 -10.83 -16.63 10.98
N ALA A 170 -11.82 -16.93 11.79
CA ALA A 170 -13.09 -16.19 11.77
C ALA A 170 -12.92 -14.81 12.41
N GLY A 171 -13.39 -13.76 11.73
CA GLY A 171 -13.39 -12.38 12.23
C GLY A 171 -12.49 -11.43 11.41
N SER A 172 -12.10 -10.32 12.04
CA SER A 172 -11.30 -9.29 11.38
C SER A 172 -9.80 -9.62 11.38
N VAL A 173 -9.12 -9.31 10.28
CA VAL A 173 -7.66 -9.40 10.21
C VAL A 173 -6.99 -8.50 11.27
N GLY A 174 -7.63 -7.42 11.69
CA GLY A 174 -7.14 -6.56 12.77
C GLY A 174 -7.02 -7.29 14.12
N ASP A 175 -7.77 -8.37 14.33
CA ASP A 175 -7.68 -9.17 15.59
C ASP A 175 -6.39 -9.98 15.64
N LEU A 176 -5.86 -10.40 14.50
CA LEU A 176 -4.62 -11.15 14.39
C LEU A 176 -3.37 -10.33 14.73
N VAL A 177 -3.43 -9.00 14.60
CA VAL A 177 -2.28 -8.13 14.77
C VAL A 177 -1.60 -8.31 16.13
N LEU A 178 -2.41 -8.52 17.20
CA LEU A 178 -1.90 -8.70 18.57
C LEU A 178 -1.07 -9.98 18.73
N GLU A 179 -1.34 -11.01 17.93
CA GLU A 179 -0.59 -12.28 17.97
C GLU A 179 0.82 -12.13 17.38
N TYR A 180 0.99 -11.20 16.44
CA TYR A 180 2.24 -10.99 15.68
C TYR A 180 3.02 -9.71 16.05
N GLU A 181 2.40 -8.77 16.79
CA GLU A 181 3.04 -7.47 17.05
C GLU A 181 4.35 -7.57 17.83
N ALA A 182 4.50 -8.57 18.69
CA ALA A 182 5.70 -8.77 19.49
C ALA A 182 6.86 -9.32 18.64
N TRP A 183 6.56 -10.06 17.58
CA TRP A 183 7.54 -10.59 16.64
C TRP A 183 8.04 -9.51 15.67
N ALA A 184 7.19 -8.56 15.30
CA ALA A 184 7.48 -7.58 14.26
C ALA A 184 8.43 -6.46 14.73
N ASP A 185 9.42 -6.15 13.90
CA ASP A 185 10.25 -4.95 14.06
C ASP A 185 9.53 -3.71 13.48
N GLN A 186 8.86 -3.88 12.33
CA GLN A 186 8.01 -2.87 11.70
C GLN A 186 6.76 -3.50 11.12
N SER A 187 5.69 -2.68 11.06
CA SER A 187 4.41 -3.07 10.47
C SER A 187 4.00 -2.11 9.36
N PHE A 188 3.29 -2.65 8.37
CA PHE A 188 2.83 -1.92 7.20
C PHE A 188 1.39 -2.31 6.91
N ALA A 189 0.50 -1.35 6.74
CA ALA A 189 -0.91 -1.65 6.54
C ALA A 189 -1.51 -0.92 5.34
N CYS A 190 -2.42 -1.62 4.63
CA CYS A 190 -3.23 -1.06 3.56
C CYS A 190 -4.60 -1.74 3.53
N GLY A 191 -5.66 -0.95 3.49
CA GLY A 191 -7.03 -1.45 3.51
C GLY A 191 -8.04 -0.35 3.79
N PRO A 192 -9.28 -0.73 4.18
CA PRO A 192 -10.32 0.23 4.53
C PRO A 192 -9.91 1.12 5.72
N PRO A 193 -10.45 2.34 5.82
CA PRO A 193 -10.18 3.26 6.92
C PRO A 193 -10.37 2.65 8.30
N ALA A 194 -11.39 1.81 8.48
CA ALA A 194 -11.68 1.14 9.76
C ALA A 194 -10.55 0.18 10.19
N LEU A 195 -9.98 -0.59 9.25
CA LEU A 195 -8.82 -1.42 9.53
C LEU A 195 -7.62 -0.56 9.94
N LEU A 196 -7.33 0.48 9.16
CA LEU A 196 -6.16 1.34 9.40
C LEU A 196 -6.24 2.04 10.76
N ALA A 197 -7.42 2.58 11.12
CA ALA A 197 -7.66 3.18 12.44
C ALA A 197 -7.46 2.17 13.57
N ARG A 198 -7.99 0.93 13.41
CA ARG A 198 -7.82 -0.14 14.39
C ARG A 198 -6.34 -0.51 14.60
N VAL A 199 -5.61 -0.73 13.52
CA VAL A 199 -4.17 -1.08 13.59
C VAL A 199 -3.36 0.08 14.17
N ALA A 200 -3.70 1.34 13.86
CA ALA A 200 -3.09 2.53 14.44
C ALA A 200 -3.30 2.60 15.96
N ALA A 201 -4.53 2.32 16.43
CA ALA A 201 -4.84 2.25 17.87
C ALA A 201 -4.02 1.17 18.59
N LEU A 202 -3.90 -0.02 18.00
CA LEU A 202 -3.10 -1.12 18.54
C LEU A 202 -1.62 -0.72 18.63
N ALA A 203 -1.06 -0.12 17.57
CA ALA A 203 0.33 0.34 17.53
C ALA A 203 0.61 1.46 18.55
N ALA A 204 -0.35 2.36 18.80
CA ALA A 204 -0.24 3.36 19.85
C ALA A 204 -0.21 2.72 21.25
N GLY A 205 -1.05 1.71 21.50
CA GLY A 205 -1.10 0.94 22.75
C GLY A 205 0.18 0.11 22.99
N ARG A 206 0.87 -0.36 21.93
CA ARG A 206 2.14 -1.09 22.04
C ARG A 206 3.19 -0.31 22.82
N ARG A 207 3.33 0.99 22.57
CA ARG A 207 4.29 1.86 23.26
C ARG A 207 4.10 1.84 24.78
N GLY A 208 2.86 1.78 25.24
CA GLY A 208 2.53 1.65 26.66
C GLY A 208 2.85 0.25 27.22
N ARG A 209 2.54 -0.82 26.47
CA ARG A 209 2.75 -2.22 26.90
C ARG A 209 4.22 -2.63 27.00
N LEU A 210 5.05 -2.17 26.07
CA LEU A 210 6.49 -2.49 26.07
C LEU A 210 7.31 -1.68 27.08
N GLY A 211 6.63 -0.94 27.99
CA GLY A 211 7.32 -0.19 29.04
C GLY A 211 8.41 0.71 28.46
N VAL A 212 8.19 1.31 27.29
CA VAL A 212 9.02 2.41 26.83
C VAL A 212 8.75 3.55 27.81
N ALA A 213 9.31 3.36 29.03
CA ALA A 213 9.64 4.48 29.88
C ALA A 213 10.20 5.53 28.93
N THR A 214 9.58 6.68 28.90
CA THR A 214 10.16 7.92 28.42
C THR A 214 11.65 7.81 28.63
N LEU A 215 12.39 7.41 27.59
CA LEU A 215 13.84 7.51 27.60
C LEU A 215 14.08 8.97 27.91
N GLY A 216 14.43 9.20 29.16
CA GLY A 216 14.73 10.50 29.67
C GLY A 216 15.61 11.17 28.64
N ARG A 217 15.28 12.40 28.30
CA ARG A 217 16.06 13.29 27.45
C ARG A 217 17.54 13.11 27.76
N LYS A 218 18.17 12.11 27.13
CA LYS A 218 19.61 12.13 27.01
C LYS A 218 19.92 13.33 26.14
N ARG A 219 20.49 14.35 26.76
CA ARG A 219 21.11 15.50 26.12
C ARG A 219 22.27 15.00 25.25
N GLY A 220 21.94 14.49 24.09
CA GLY A 220 22.83 14.27 22.98
C GLY A 220 22.36 15.21 21.87
N GLY A 221 23.22 16.15 21.45
CA GLY A 221 22.92 17.25 20.55
C GLY A 221 22.60 16.88 19.10
N GLY A 222 21.73 15.90 18.87
CA GLY A 222 21.15 15.62 17.55
C GLY A 222 20.01 16.59 17.27
N ARG A 223 19.98 17.20 16.08
CA ARG A 223 18.82 17.99 15.62
C ARG A 223 17.58 17.13 15.72
N PRO A 224 16.42 17.67 16.19
CA PRO A 224 15.17 16.94 16.20
C PRO A 224 14.83 16.55 14.75
N VAL A 225 14.50 15.26 14.55
CA VAL A 225 14.04 14.76 13.24
C VAL A 225 12.67 15.36 12.96
N ALA A 226 12.54 16.08 11.84
CA ALA A 226 11.27 16.71 11.47
C ALA A 226 10.19 15.64 11.28
N ALA A 227 9.02 15.85 11.87
CA ALA A 227 7.86 14.99 11.64
C ALA A 227 7.59 14.90 10.13
N GLY A 228 7.23 13.72 9.64
CA GLY A 228 7.01 13.47 8.21
C GLY A 228 8.26 13.34 7.35
N SER A 229 9.46 13.45 7.93
CA SER A 229 10.70 13.18 7.19
C SER A 229 10.87 11.69 6.90
N PRO A 230 11.63 11.29 5.84
CA PRO A 230 11.93 9.89 5.58
C PRO A 230 12.56 9.18 6.78
N GLU A 231 13.41 9.87 7.53
CA GLU A 231 14.03 9.31 8.75
C GLU A 231 13.00 9.05 9.86
N ALA A 232 12.04 9.96 10.08
CA ALA A 232 10.98 9.78 11.06
C ALA A 232 10.09 8.59 10.70
N ARG A 233 9.73 8.44 9.42
CA ARG A 233 8.95 7.30 8.93
C ARG A 233 9.70 6.00 9.04
N ARG A 234 10.97 5.97 8.68
CA ARG A 234 11.83 4.80 8.82
C ARG A 234 11.88 4.27 10.25
N LYS A 235 11.83 5.15 11.24
CA LYS A 235 11.79 4.80 12.66
C LYS A 235 10.39 4.50 13.18
N ALA A 236 9.35 4.71 12.39
CA ALA A 236 7.99 4.40 12.79
C ALA A 236 7.75 2.89 12.79
N PHE A 237 7.12 2.40 13.85
CA PHE A 237 6.73 0.99 13.93
C PHE A 237 5.65 0.65 12.89
N LEU A 238 4.69 1.54 12.67
CA LEU A 238 3.59 1.34 11.72
C LEU A 238 3.60 2.43 10.66
N GLN A 239 3.62 2.02 9.39
CA GLN A 239 3.34 2.84 8.23
C GLN A 239 2.09 2.35 7.52
N VAL A 240 1.28 3.26 7.01
CA VAL A 240 0.02 2.96 6.33
C VAL A 240 -0.03 3.58 4.95
N VAL A 241 -0.72 2.91 4.02
CA VAL A 241 -1.07 3.47 2.71
C VAL A 241 -2.52 3.92 2.76
N LEU A 242 -2.77 5.18 2.47
CA LEU A 242 -4.12 5.69 2.33
C LEU A 242 -4.60 5.55 0.89
N GLY A 243 -5.66 4.76 0.69
CA GLY A 243 -6.41 4.70 -0.56
C GLY A 243 -7.31 5.92 -0.69
N GLN A 244 -6.95 6.86 -1.55
CA GLN A 244 -7.74 8.08 -1.83
C GLN A 244 -7.87 8.31 -3.32
N ASP A 245 -8.97 8.94 -3.72
CA ASP A 245 -9.14 9.43 -5.08
C ASP A 245 -8.20 10.60 -5.33
N VAL A 246 -7.06 10.31 -5.96
CA VAL A 246 -6.07 11.32 -6.32
C VAL A 246 -6.33 11.79 -7.75
N GLY A 247 -6.92 12.98 -7.90
CA GLY A 247 -7.25 13.53 -9.21
C GLY A 247 -6.06 14.15 -9.94
N CYS A 248 -5.37 15.09 -9.34
CA CYS A 248 -4.31 15.88 -10.00
C CYS A 248 -2.88 15.34 -9.79
N ALA A 249 -2.62 14.59 -8.74
CA ALA A 249 -1.28 14.16 -8.28
C ALA A 249 -0.24 15.28 -8.08
N ALA A 250 -0.68 16.54 -8.10
CA ALA A 250 0.16 17.72 -8.03
C ALA A 250 -0.07 18.58 -6.76
N GLY A 251 -1.06 18.21 -5.95
CA GLY A 251 -1.40 18.93 -4.72
C GLY A 251 -2.22 20.20 -4.92
N THR A 252 -2.79 20.42 -6.12
CA THR A 252 -3.47 21.67 -6.49
C THR A 252 -4.99 21.61 -6.36
N CYS A 253 -5.63 20.43 -6.58
CA CYS A 253 -7.08 20.29 -6.58
C CYS A 253 -7.69 20.12 -5.17
N LEU A 254 -6.87 19.82 -4.17
CA LEU A 254 -7.25 19.56 -2.76
C LEU A 254 -8.26 18.41 -2.57
N GLY A 255 -8.55 17.62 -3.61
CA GLY A 255 -9.52 16.51 -3.55
C GLY A 255 -9.04 15.28 -2.75
N CYS A 256 -7.76 15.21 -2.38
CA CYS A 256 -7.18 14.12 -1.60
C CYS A 256 -6.68 14.58 -0.22
N VAL A 257 -7.28 15.66 0.33
CA VAL A 257 -6.96 16.15 1.67
C VAL A 257 -7.56 15.22 2.72
N VAL A 258 -6.76 14.89 3.72
CA VAL A 258 -7.17 14.12 4.92
C VAL A 258 -6.65 14.85 6.16
N GLU A 259 -7.23 14.53 7.32
CA GLU A 259 -6.76 15.10 8.58
C GLU A 259 -5.47 14.43 9.03
N GLY A 260 -4.45 15.24 9.25
CA GLY A 260 -3.18 14.84 9.84
C GLY A 260 -3.08 15.31 11.29
N ALA A 261 -2.22 14.69 12.07
CA ALA A 261 -1.97 15.05 13.48
C ALA A 261 -1.48 16.52 13.68
N GLY A 262 -0.97 17.14 12.62
CA GLY A 262 -0.53 18.56 12.63
C GLY A 262 -1.38 19.47 11.73
N GLY A 263 -2.57 19.02 11.32
CA GLY A 263 -3.46 19.72 10.38
C GLY A 263 -3.57 19.01 9.03
N PRO A 264 -4.36 19.54 8.08
CA PRO A 264 -4.69 18.89 6.83
C PRO A 264 -3.45 18.55 5.99
N VAL A 265 -3.42 17.33 5.42
CA VAL A 265 -2.36 16.83 4.53
C VAL A 265 -2.96 16.34 3.22
N ARG A 266 -2.21 16.43 2.12
CA ARG A 266 -2.63 15.97 0.79
C ARG A 266 -2.00 14.63 0.49
N VAL A 267 -2.80 13.59 0.32
CA VAL A 267 -2.31 12.23 0.05
C VAL A 267 -1.38 12.18 -1.17
N CYS A 268 -1.66 12.96 -2.21
CA CYS A 268 -0.83 12.99 -3.42
C CYS A 268 0.57 13.64 -3.24
N ARG A 269 0.77 14.45 -2.20
CA ARG A 269 2.03 15.20 -1.96
C ARG A 269 2.79 14.65 -0.76
N GLU A 270 2.08 14.54 0.36
CA GLU A 270 2.64 14.12 1.65
C GLU A 270 2.59 12.59 1.83
N GLY A 271 1.74 11.87 1.04
CA GLY A 271 1.57 10.41 1.05
C GLY A 271 1.86 9.77 -0.31
N PRO A 272 1.23 8.63 -0.64
CA PRO A 272 0.15 7.95 0.08
C PRO A 272 0.61 7.22 1.34
N VAL A 273 1.92 6.99 1.52
CA VAL A 273 2.49 6.36 2.70
C VAL A 273 2.70 7.39 3.79
N PHE A 274 2.18 7.08 4.97
CA PHE A 274 2.35 7.87 6.19
C PHE A 274 2.82 6.97 7.34
N ALA A 275 3.60 7.52 8.27
CA ALA A 275 3.66 6.90 9.59
C ALA A 275 2.29 7.07 10.26
N ALA A 276 1.77 6.04 10.93
CA ALA A 276 0.43 6.10 11.52
C ALA A 276 0.25 7.31 12.47
N ALA A 277 1.31 7.74 13.14
CA ALA A 277 1.30 8.91 14.01
C ALA A 277 1.26 10.27 13.28
N GLU A 278 1.37 10.29 11.95
CA GLU A 278 1.23 11.52 11.15
C GLU A 278 -0.24 11.84 10.84
N LEU A 279 -1.14 10.91 11.12
CA LEU A 279 -2.57 11.00 10.79
C LEU A 279 -3.42 11.18 12.05
N ASP A 280 -4.52 11.90 11.92
CA ASP A 280 -5.56 11.95 12.92
C ASP A 280 -6.58 10.82 12.63
N TRP A 281 -6.73 9.92 13.60
CA TRP A 281 -7.60 8.75 13.46
C TRP A 281 -8.96 8.95 14.15
N GLY A 282 -9.19 10.11 14.78
CA GLY A 282 -10.41 10.37 15.57
C GLY A 282 -10.56 9.42 16.78
N LEU A 283 -9.44 8.94 17.32
CA LEU A 283 -9.38 8.02 18.47
C LEU A 283 -9.27 8.84 19.76
N GLU A 284 -10.32 9.62 20.11
CA GLU A 284 -10.46 10.26 21.41
C GLU A 284 -11.22 9.38 22.41
#